data_e7145418a22557d66bd3ff32b78c35c3
#
_entry.id   e7145418a22557d66bd3ff32b78c35c3
#
_cell.length_a   1.000
_cell.length_b   1.000
_cell.length_c   1.000
_cell.angle_alpha   90.00
_cell.angle_beta   90.00
_cell.angle_gamma   90.00
#
_symmetry.space_group_name_H-M   'P 1'
#
loop_
_entity.id
_entity.type
_entity.pdbx_description
1 polymer ?
#
loop_
_entity_poly.entity_id
_entity_poly.type
_entity_poly.pdbx_seq_one_letter_code
_entity_poly.pdbx_strand_id
1 'polypeptide(L)'
;MPERQGQSHGEGGPPRPIDKTNEYVRIENVTKRFGDFVAVDNVSLSIFKGEIFCLLGGSGCGKTTLLRMLAGFEAPTSGRVFIDGQDMADTLPFARPVNMMFQSYALFPHMTVEKNVAFGLEQEKLRSKEIDQRVAEMLETVKLGELARR
;
A
#
# COMPACT_ATOMS: atom_id res chain seq x y z
N MET A 1 -13.64 24.83 -32.33
CA MET A 1 -13.29 23.48 -31.83
C MET A 1 -11.80 23.48 -31.59
N PRO A 2 -11.29 23.40 -30.37
CA PRO A 2 -9.87 23.22 -30.10
C PRO A 2 -9.54 21.72 -30.08
N GLU A 3 -8.54 21.35 -30.85
CA GLU A 3 -7.95 20.03 -30.98
C GLU A 3 -7.42 19.54 -29.63
N ARG A 4 -7.81 18.34 -29.22
CA ARG A 4 -7.22 17.63 -28.09
C ARG A 4 -5.85 17.11 -28.51
N GLN A 5 -4.80 17.72 -28.00
CA GLN A 5 -3.45 17.20 -28.09
C GLN A 5 -3.38 15.88 -27.32
N GLY A 6 -3.04 14.81 -28.06
CA GLY A 6 -2.81 13.48 -27.47
C GLY A 6 -1.67 13.53 -26.46
N GLN A 7 -1.95 13.12 -25.24
CA GLN A 7 -0.92 12.87 -24.23
C GLN A 7 -0.16 11.59 -24.64
N SER A 8 1.07 11.77 -25.09
CA SER A 8 2.02 10.69 -25.34
C SER A 8 2.23 9.92 -24.03
N HIS A 9 2.01 8.61 -24.05
CA HIS A 9 2.45 7.70 -23.00
C HIS A 9 3.96 7.85 -22.85
N GLY A 10 4.41 8.37 -21.69
CA GLY A 10 5.79 8.68 -21.41
C GLY A 10 6.66 7.42 -21.51
N GLU A 11 7.61 7.45 -22.42
CA GLU A 11 8.78 6.61 -22.39
C GLU A 11 9.44 6.78 -21.03
N GLY A 12 9.72 5.66 -20.35
CA GLY A 12 10.33 5.66 -19.03
C GLY A 12 11.68 6.35 -19.05
N GLY A 13 11.71 7.61 -18.67
CA GLY A 13 12.94 8.34 -18.43
C GLY A 13 13.78 7.66 -17.33
N PRO A 14 15.07 8.01 -17.19
CA PRO A 14 15.91 7.45 -16.12
C PRO A 14 15.24 7.68 -14.77
N PRO A 15 15.37 6.74 -13.82
CA PRO A 15 14.75 6.85 -12.52
C PRO A 15 15.19 8.18 -11.86
N ARG A 16 14.20 8.93 -11.34
CA ARG A 16 14.51 10.19 -10.65
C ARG A 16 15.41 9.91 -9.45
N PRO A 17 16.44 10.72 -9.22
CA PRO A 17 17.28 10.55 -8.04
C PRO A 17 16.40 10.64 -6.78
N ILE A 18 16.59 9.69 -5.86
CA ILE A 18 15.88 9.65 -4.58
C ILE A 18 16.35 10.84 -3.75
N ASP A 19 15.41 11.69 -3.36
CA ASP A 19 15.67 12.79 -2.43
C ASP A 19 15.78 12.24 -1.00
N LYS A 20 17.02 12.00 -0.56
CA LYS A 20 17.34 11.51 0.78
C LYS A 20 17.08 12.54 1.90
N THR A 21 16.61 13.73 1.58
CA THR A 21 16.17 14.71 2.59
C THR A 21 14.70 14.53 2.96
N ASN A 22 13.92 13.79 2.14
CA ASN A 22 12.48 13.56 2.35
C ASN A 22 12.25 12.12 2.82
N GLU A 23 12.47 11.88 4.11
CA GLU A 23 12.21 10.62 4.79
C GLU A 23 10.71 10.43 4.98
N TYR A 24 10.11 9.47 4.25
CA TYR A 24 8.66 9.24 4.28
C TYR A 24 8.24 8.22 5.33
N VAL A 25 8.99 7.11 5.45
CA VAL A 25 8.79 6.13 6.52
C VAL A 25 10.04 6.08 7.37
N ARG A 26 9.89 6.19 8.69
CA ARG A 26 10.98 6.05 9.65
C ARG A 26 10.57 5.09 10.75
N ILE A 27 11.41 4.08 10.96
CA ILE A 27 11.27 3.08 12.02
C ILE A 27 12.44 3.29 12.98
N GLU A 28 12.13 3.47 14.27
CA GLU A 28 13.12 3.73 15.32
C GLU A 28 13.08 2.64 16.38
N ASN A 29 14.14 1.84 16.45
CA ASN A 29 14.40 0.83 17.48
C ASN A 29 13.18 -0.09 17.73
N VAL A 30 12.46 -0.46 16.65
CA VAL A 30 11.23 -1.24 16.76
C VAL A 30 11.55 -2.68 17.12
N THR A 31 10.93 -3.15 18.18
CA THR A 31 10.93 -4.54 18.62
C THR A 31 9.49 -5.06 18.71
N LYS A 32 9.26 -6.27 18.24
CA LYS A 32 7.99 -6.98 18.42
C LYS A 32 8.20 -8.34 19.03
N ARG A 33 7.54 -8.58 20.17
CA ARG A 33 7.51 -9.85 20.87
C ARG A 33 6.10 -10.46 20.86
N PHE A 34 6.02 -11.77 20.77
CA PHE A 34 4.81 -12.57 20.98
C PHE A 34 5.12 -13.57 22.10
N GLY A 35 4.76 -13.23 23.34
CA GLY A 35 5.26 -13.94 24.51
C GLY A 35 6.80 -13.89 24.56
N ASP A 36 7.43 -15.07 24.63
CA ASP A 36 8.90 -15.20 24.66
C ASP A 36 9.55 -15.11 23.27
N PHE A 37 8.77 -15.20 22.21
CA PHE A 37 9.28 -15.17 20.83
C PHE A 37 9.50 -13.74 20.37
N VAL A 38 10.72 -13.41 19.91
CA VAL A 38 11.07 -12.13 19.31
C VAL A 38 10.94 -12.23 17.80
N ALA A 39 9.89 -11.63 17.24
CA ALA A 39 9.62 -11.64 15.80
C ALA A 39 10.39 -10.55 15.05
N VAL A 40 10.60 -9.39 15.68
CA VAL A 40 11.40 -8.26 15.17
C VAL A 40 12.22 -7.74 16.35
N ASP A 41 13.53 -7.57 16.17
CA ASP A 41 14.43 -7.16 17.23
C ASP A 41 15.18 -5.89 16.86
N ASN A 42 14.90 -4.81 17.56
CA ASN A 42 15.59 -3.52 17.52
C ASN A 42 15.89 -3.00 16.10
N VAL A 43 14.89 -3.03 15.22
CA VAL A 43 15.04 -2.59 13.83
C VAL A 43 14.88 -1.09 13.72
N SER A 44 15.84 -0.44 13.04
CA SER A 44 15.76 0.97 12.64
C SER A 44 16.04 1.07 11.15
N LEU A 45 15.19 1.76 10.40
CA LEU A 45 15.36 2.02 8.97
C LEU A 45 14.55 3.23 8.52
N SER A 46 14.98 3.83 7.41
CA SER A 46 14.30 4.93 6.75
C SER A 46 14.02 4.59 5.30
N ILE A 47 12.84 4.97 4.81
CA ILE A 47 12.42 4.85 3.41
C ILE A 47 12.04 6.25 2.94
N PHE A 48 12.60 6.66 1.79
CA PHE A 48 12.42 8.01 1.27
C PHE A 48 11.24 8.09 0.29
N LYS A 49 10.69 9.27 0.13
CA LYS A 49 9.55 9.49 -0.78
C LYS A 49 9.92 9.14 -2.22
N GLY A 50 9.09 8.29 -2.86
CA GLY A 50 9.31 7.81 -4.23
C GLY A 50 10.35 6.69 -4.36
N GLU A 51 10.87 6.17 -3.24
CA GLU A 51 11.78 5.04 -3.22
C GLU A 51 11.04 3.71 -3.38
N ILE A 52 11.63 2.78 -4.13
CA ILE A 52 11.27 1.35 -4.12
C ILE A 52 12.20 0.65 -3.15
N PHE A 53 11.69 0.26 -2.00
CA PHE A 53 12.44 -0.43 -0.95
C PHE A 53 12.11 -1.92 -0.93
N CYS A 54 13.13 -2.77 -1.02
CA CYS A 54 12.96 -4.23 -0.98
C CYS A 54 13.45 -4.81 0.35
N LEU A 55 12.55 -5.46 1.09
CA LEU A 55 12.87 -6.17 2.33
C LEU A 55 13.11 -7.66 2.03
N LEU A 56 14.37 -8.08 2.03
CA LEU A 56 14.78 -9.45 1.76
C LEU A 56 15.09 -10.23 3.04
N GLY A 57 14.87 -11.54 3.00
CA GLY A 57 15.17 -12.44 4.12
C GLY A 57 14.42 -13.75 4.02
N GLY A 58 14.87 -14.76 4.77
CA GLY A 58 14.26 -16.08 4.84
C GLY A 58 12.82 -16.10 5.37
N SER A 59 12.14 -17.23 5.25
CA SER A 59 10.82 -17.40 5.88
C SER A 59 10.93 -17.27 7.39
N GLY A 60 9.94 -16.57 8.00
CA GLY A 60 9.91 -16.41 9.47
C GLY A 60 10.82 -15.32 10.04
N CYS A 61 11.59 -14.58 9.24
CA CYS A 61 12.49 -13.52 9.75
C CYS A 61 11.81 -12.20 10.11
N GLY A 62 10.48 -12.15 10.26
CA GLY A 62 9.76 -10.97 10.76
C GLY A 62 9.30 -9.95 9.71
N LYS A 63 9.55 -10.14 8.38
CA LYS A 63 9.15 -9.20 7.34
C LYS A 63 7.67 -8.84 7.37
N THR A 64 6.81 -9.85 7.40
CA THR A 64 5.35 -9.65 7.45
C THR A 64 4.92 -8.96 8.74
N THR A 65 5.57 -9.26 9.87
CA THR A 65 5.31 -8.60 11.15
C THR A 65 5.68 -7.12 11.08
N LEU A 66 6.83 -6.79 10.48
CA LEU A 66 7.25 -5.41 10.27
C LEU A 66 6.27 -4.64 9.38
N LEU A 67 5.85 -5.24 8.26
CA LEU A 67 4.84 -4.63 7.37
C LEU A 67 3.49 -4.44 8.05
N ARG A 68 3.06 -5.39 8.90
CA ARG A 68 1.84 -5.26 9.70
C ARG A 68 1.93 -4.13 10.71
N MET A 69 3.11 -3.91 11.32
CA MET A 69 3.33 -2.78 12.23
C MET A 69 3.28 -1.45 11.48
N LEU A 70 3.83 -1.36 10.27
CA LEU A 70 3.70 -0.17 9.41
C LEU A 70 2.23 0.11 9.07
N ALA A 71 1.48 -0.91 8.69
CA ALA A 71 0.07 -0.77 8.32
C ALA A 71 -0.88 -0.63 9.53
N GLY A 72 -0.39 -0.78 10.78
CA GLY A 72 -1.19 -0.62 11.99
C GLY A 72 -1.99 -1.85 12.43
N PHE A 73 -1.81 -3.00 11.77
CA PHE A 73 -2.44 -4.27 12.17
C PHE A 73 -1.74 -4.94 13.36
N GLU A 74 -0.55 -4.47 13.71
CA GLU A 74 0.22 -4.89 14.88
C GLU A 74 0.83 -3.65 15.53
N ALA A 75 0.82 -3.60 16.86
CA ALA A 75 1.57 -2.58 17.59
C ALA A 75 2.99 -3.10 17.91
N PRO A 76 4.03 -2.27 17.83
CA PRO A 76 5.34 -2.64 18.32
C PRO A 76 5.31 -2.84 19.84
N THR A 77 6.14 -3.72 20.36
CA THR A 77 6.35 -3.89 21.81
C THR A 77 7.17 -2.71 22.36
N SER A 78 8.11 -2.20 21.57
CA SER A 78 8.90 -1.00 21.85
C SER A 78 9.37 -0.37 20.55
N GLY A 79 9.86 0.86 20.62
CA GLY A 79 10.24 1.67 19.47
C GLY A 79 9.05 2.43 18.88
N ARG A 80 9.28 3.13 17.76
CA ARG A 80 8.28 3.99 17.12
C ARG A 80 8.30 3.85 15.61
N VAL A 81 7.13 4.11 15.01
CA VAL A 81 6.93 4.16 13.55
C VAL A 81 6.41 5.54 13.19
N PHE A 82 7.08 6.20 12.26
CA PHE A 82 6.66 7.49 11.72
C PHE A 82 6.38 7.35 10.22
N ILE A 83 5.32 8.01 9.75
CA ILE A 83 4.98 8.11 8.33
C ILE A 83 4.68 9.58 8.04
N ASP A 84 5.37 10.11 7.03
CA ASP A 84 5.28 11.54 6.65
C ASP A 84 5.49 12.48 7.85
N GLY A 85 6.47 12.15 8.70
CA GLY A 85 6.82 12.90 9.91
C GLY A 85 5.87 12.71 11.11
N GLN A 86 4.74 12.01 10.95
CA GLN A 86 3.76 11.78 12.00
C GLN A 86 4.00 10.46 12.73
N ASP A 87 3.98 10.46 14.07
CA ASP A 87 4.01 9.23 14.88
C ASP A 87 2.70 8.44 14.69
N MET A 88 2.84 7.14 14.39
CA MET A 88 1.71 6.25 14.10
C MET A 88 1.22 5.48 15.33
N ALA A 89 1.71 5.76 16.53
CA ALA A 89 1.39 4.99 17.75
C ALA A 89 -0.13 4.86 17.98
N ASP A 90 -0.84 5.99 17.89
CA ASP A 90 -2.29 6.08 18.14
C ASP A 90 -3.13 6.12 16.86
N THR A 91 -2.50 5.92 15.69
CA THR A 91 -3.21 6.00 14.41
C THR A 91 -3.72 4.63 13.99
N LEU A 92 -5.04 4.51 13.86
CA LEU A 92 -5.72 3.28 13.44
C LEU A 92 -5.35 2.88 11.99
N PRO A 93 -5.40 1.60 11.61
CA PRO A 93 -4.99 1.13 10.30
C PRO A 93 -5.63 1.87 9.12
N PHE A 94 -6.94 2.11 9.19
CA PHE A 94 -7.68 2.80 8.12
C PHE A 94 -7.38 4.30 8.00
N ALA A 95 -6.77 4.89 9.03
CA ALA A 95 -6.40 6.31 9.04
C ALA A 95 -4.93 6.55 8.66
N ARG A 96 -4.13 5.49 8.49
CA ARG A 96 -2.73 5.61 8.09
C ARG A 96 -2.60 5.88 6.60
N PRO A 97 -1.69 6.74 6.16
CA PRO A 97 -1.47 7.07 4.74
C PRO A 97 -0.67 5.98 4.02
N VAL A 98 -1.05 4.71 4.20
CA VAL A 98 -0.42 3.53 3.58
C VAL A 98 -1.48 2.51 3.20
N ASN A 99 -1.20 1.75 2.13
CA ASN A 99 -1.99 0.59 1.73
C ASN A 99 -1.17 -0.68 1.87
N MET A 100 -1.78 -1.76 2.32
CA MET A 100 -1.14 -3.07 2.44
C MET A 100 -1.81 -4.07 1.51
N MET A 101 -1.01 -4.71 0.64
CA MET A 101 -1.47 -5.84 -0.14
C MET A 101 -1.17 -7.13 0.62
N PHE A 102 -2.19 -7.91 0.92
CA PHE A 102 -2.05 -9.22 1.56
C PHE A 102 -1.65 -10.29 0.55
N GLN A 103 -1.00 -11.37 0.99
CA GLN A 103 -0.63 -12.49 0.13
C GLN A 103 -1.82 -13.18 -0.55
N SER A 104 -2.98 -13.17 0.10
CA SER A 104 -4.26 -13.64 -0.45
C SER A 104 -4.95 -12.62 -1.34
N TYR A 105 -4.32 -11.48 -1.60
CA TYR A 105 -4.85 -10.34 -2.38
C TYR A 105 -6.18 -9.77 -1.84
N ALA A 106 -6.64 -10.23 -0.66
CA ALA A 106 -7.89 -9.80 0.00
C ALA A 106 -9.14 -9.87 -0.92
N LEU A 107 -9.19 -10.82 -1.85
CA LEU A 107 -10.32 -11.00 -2.76
C LEU A 107 -11.54 -11.51 -2.02
N PHE A 108 -12.71 -11.00 -2.39
CA PHE A 108 -14.01 -11.48 -1.97
C PHE A 108 -14.48 -12.58 -2.94
N PRO A 109 -14.39 -13.88 -2.58
CA PRO A 109 -14.63 -14.98 -3.52
C PRO A 109 -16.08 -15.11 -3.98
N HIS A 110 -17.00 -14.48 -3.26
CA HIS A 110 -18.42 -14.44 -3.56
C HIS A 110 -18.83 -13.27 -4.46
N MET A 111 -17.89 -12.41 -4.81
CA MET A 111 -18.08 -11.25 -5.68
C MET A 111 -17.48 -11.48 -7.06
N THR A 112 -18.07 -10.86 -8.09
CA THR A 112 -17.45 -10.79 -9.43
C THR A 112 -16.20 -9.95 -9.45
N VAL A 113 -15.40 -10.04 -10.53
CA VAL A 113 -14.19 -9.23 -10.72
C VAL A 113 -14.54 -7.73 -10.65
N GLU A 114 -15.57 -7.29 -11.35
CA GLU A 114 -16.03 -5.89 -11.33
C GLU A 114 -16.41 -5.43 -9.94
N LYS A 115 -17.11 -6.26 -9.15
CA LYS A 115 -17.49 -5.93 -7.77
C LYS A 115 -16.31 -5.88 -6.82
N ASN A 116 -15.32 -6.75 -7.00
CA ASN A 116 -14.09 -6.69 -6.22
C ASN A 116 -13.34 -5.38 -6.48
N VAL A 117 -13.27 -4.93 -7.74
CA VAL A 117 -12.64 -3.65 -8.11
C VAL A 117 -13.47 -2.45 -7.61
N ALA A 118 -14.79 -2.53 -7.67
CA ALA A 118 -15.69 -1.47 -7.22
C ALA A 118 -15.70 -1.27 -5.71
N PHE A 119 -15.42 -2.31 -4.93
CA PHE A 119 -15.62 -2.34 -3.48
C PHE A 119 -14.99 -1.15 -2.73
N GLY A 120 -13.75 -0.80 -3.05
CA GLY A 120 -13.06 0.36 -2.46
C GLY A 120 -13.75 1.69 -2.83
N LEU A 121 -14.14 1.84 -4.09
CA LEU A 121 -14.77 3.07 -4.60
C LEU A 121 -16.17 3.27 -4.01
N GLU A 122 -16.89 2.19 -3.70
CA GLU A 122 -18.20 2.26 -3.04
C GLU A 122 -18.12 2.86 -1.62
N GLN A 123 -16.96 2.75 -0.96
CA GLN A 123 -16.73 3.34 0.37
C GLN A 123 -16.43 4.86 0.30
N GLU A 124 -16.05 5.39 -0.86
CA GLU A 124 -15.66 6.79 -1.05
C GLU A 124 -16.83 7.76 -1.29
N LYS A 125 -18.09 7.32 -1.16
CA LYS A 125 -19.31 8.12 -1.41
C LYS A 125 -19.37 8.73 -2.83
N LEU A 126 -18.75 8.08 -3.81
CA LEU A 126 -18.82 8.47 -5.21
C LEU A 126 -20.20 8.18 -5.79
N ARG A 127 -20.56 8.86 -6.90
CA ARG A 127 -21.80 8.55 -7.63
C ARG A 127 -21.64 7.22 -8.37
N SER A 128 -22.70 6.39 -8.40
CA SER A 128 -22.67 5.08 -9.06
C SER A 128 -22.11 5.13 -10.49
N LYS A 129 -22.52 6.10 -11.29
CA LYS A 129 -22.02 6.29 -12.67
C LYS A 129 -20.49 6.54 -12.73
N GLU A 130 -19.94 7.21 -11.74
CA GLU A 130 -18.50 7.47 -11.65
C GLU A 130 -17.74 6.20 -11.26
N ILE A 131 -18.31 5.41 -10.34
CA ILE A 131 -17.76 4.10 -9.96
C ILE A 131 -17.72 3.19 -11.18
N ASP A 132 -18.84 3.05 -11.90
CA ASP A 132 -18.95 2.20 -13.09
C ASP A 132 -17.91 2.59 -14.16
N GLN A 133 -17.73 3.88 -14.39
CA GLN A 133 -16.74 4.38 -15.33
C GLN A 133 -15.31 4.04 -14.91
N ARG A 134 -14.94 4.31 -13.65
CA ARG A 134 -13.59 4.01 -13.13
C ARG A 134 -13.28 2.52 -13.14
N VAL A 135 -14.26 1.69 -12.79
CA VAL A 135 -14.14 0.23 -12.83
C VAL A 135 -13.90 -0.25 -14.26
N ALA A 136 -14.67 0.25 -15.23
CA ALA A 136 -14.52 -0.12 -16.64
C ALA A 136 -13.13 0.30 -17.17
N GLU A 137 -12.68 1.53 -16.91
CA GLU A 137 -11.36 2.03 -17.29
C GLU A 137 -10.23 1.18 -16.69
N MET A 138 -10.34 0.80 -15.41
CA MET A 138 -9.35 -0.03 -14.76
C MET A 138 -9.29 -1.44 -15.35
N LEU A 139 -10.46 -2.07 -15.56
CA LEU A 139 -10.54 -3.42 -16.16
C LEU A 139 -9.98 -3.44 -17.57
N GLU A 140 -10.21 -2.39 -18.35
CA GLU A 140 -9.63 -2.25 -19.69
C GLU A 140 -8.11 -2.12 -19.63
N THR A 141 -7.61 -1.28 -18.71
CA THR A 141 -6.15 -1.07 -18.50
C THR A 141 -5.41 -2.37 -18.19
N VAL A 142 -6.02 -3.26 -17.39
CA VAL A 142 -5.43 -4.57 -17.04
C VAL A 142 -5.88 -5.71 -17.95
N LYS A 143 -6.64 -5.42 -19.04
CA LYS A 143 -7.17 -6.38 -20.01
C LYS A 143 -8.05 -7.48 -19.39
N LEU A 144 -8.84 -7.12 -18.40
CA LEU A 144 -9.80 -8.01 -17.74
C LEU A 144 -11.27 -7.68 -18.04
N GLY A 145 -11.56 -6.82 -19.02
CA GLY A 145 -12.93 -6.41 -19.37
C GLY A 145 -13.87 -7.57 -19.66
N GLU A 146 -13.42 -8.57 -20.45
CA GLU A 146 -14.23 -9.78 -20.75
C GLU A 146 -14.49 -10.68 -19.53
N LEU A 147 -13.69 -10.54 -18.47
CA LEU A 147 -13.78 -11.33 -17.24
C LEU A 147 -14.55 -10.59 -16.12
N ALA A 148 -15.04 -9.38 -16.36
CA ALA A 148 -15.68 -8.51 -15.37
C ALA A 148 -16.77 -9.22 -14.55
N ARG A 149 -17.58 -10.03 -15.19
CA ARG A 149 -18.71 -10.75 -14.57
C ARG A 149 -18.37 -12.14 -14.01
N ARG A 150 -17.12 -12.54 -14.11
CA ARG A 150 -16.68 -13.85 -13.62
C ARG A 150 -16.59 -13.89 -12.09
#